data_c01425dba0c1ea52750e0cd3fa70c40f
#
_entry.id   c01425dba0c1ea52750e0cd3fa70c40f
#
_cell.length_a   1.000
_cell.length_b   1.000
_cell.length_c   1.000
_cell.angle_alpha   90.00
_cell.angle_beta   90.00
_cell.angle_gamma   90.00
#
_symmetry.space_group_name_H-M   'P 1'
#
loop_
_entity.id
_entity.type
_entity.pdbx_description
1 polymer ?
#
loop_
_entity_poly.entity_id
_entity_poly.type
_entity_poly.pdbx_seq_one_letter_code
_entity_poly.pdbx_strand_id
1 'polypeptide(L)'
;MVNLNTKERLLLFGKLLLALVFAVSFRQLPLYSSNQNTYFLHGLANAGVGHLSSDWLAQTTDPVPVFSALVSVTVYIFGENIFYLYQIIIQGIYAYSILGVGSSIFRFKSLGIKYLFYFVLIAELHVGFLAHFLSVVPIFHHLTYSINPNGILTSGVAGQYILGPFFQPSVFGVFIILSIYFYL
;
A
#
# COMPACT_ATOMS: atom_id res chain seq x y z
N MET A 1 -7.88 -9.79 28.33
CA MET A 1 -8.66 -9.44 27.13
C MET A 1 -9.40 -8.13 27.41
N VAL A 2 -9.17 -7.09 26.59
CA VAL A 2 -9.88 -5.83 26.74
C VAL A 2 -11.33 -6.04 26.31
N ASN A 3 -12.27 -5.79 27.22
CA ASN A 3 -13.69 -5.97 26.95
C ASN A 3 -14.23 -4.72 26.25
N LEU A 4 -14.16 -4.70 24.92
CA LEU A 4 -14.63 -3.59 24.08
C LEU A 4 -16.16 -3.47 24.17
N ASN A 5 -16.67 -2.26 24.35
CA ASN A 5 -18.09 -2.00 24.30
C ASN A 5 -18.62 -2.06 22.84
N THR A 6 -19.94 -2.10 22.65
CA THR A 6 -20.55 -2.27 21.32
C THR A 6 -20.15 -1.15 20.34
N LYS A 7 -19.98 0.09 20.80
CA LYS A 7 -19.55 1.22 19.94
C LYS A 7 -18.10 1.06 19.50
N GLU A 8 -17.23 0.59 20.39
CA GLU A 8 -15.81 0.35 20.07
C GLU A 8 -15.66 -0.81 19.08
N ARG A 9 -16.45 -1.87 19.23
CA ARG A 9 -16.48 -2.99 18.27
C ARG A 9 -16.92 -2.53 16.89
N LEU A 10 -17.98 -1.70 16.81
CA LEU A 10 -18.48 -1.16 15.55
C LEU A 10 -17.43 -0.26 14.87
N LEU A 11 -16.75 0.58 15.65
CA LEU A 11 -15.68 1.44 15.15
C LEU A 11 -14.47 0.63 14.64
N LEU A 12 -14.06 -0.38 15.38
CA LEU A 12 -12.98 -1.27 14.95
C LEU A 12 -13.33 -2.00 13.66
N PHE A 13 -14.55 -2.57 13.61
CA PHE A 13 -15.05 -3.24 12.42
C PHE A 13 -15.08 -2.31 11.20
N GLY A 14 -15.63 -1.10 11.37
CA GLY A 14 -15.69 -0.12 10.27
C GLY A 14 -14.30 0.31 9.78
N LYS A 15 -13.34 0.49 10.69
CA LYS A 15 -11.95 0.79 10.34
C LYS A 15 -11.28 -0.36 9.57
N LEU A 16 -11.48 -1.60 10.02
CA LEU A 16 -10.96 -2.79 9.34
C LEU A 16 -11.60 -2.96 7.95
N LEU A 17 -12.90 -2.76 7.85
CA LEU A 17 -13.60 -2.85 6.57
C LEU A 17 -13.09 -1.80 5.57
N LEU A 18 -12.93 -0.54 6.00
CA LEU A 18 -12.36 0.52 5.16
C LEU A 18 -10.92 0.20 4.72
N ALA A 19 -10.10 -0.31 5.63
CA ALA A 19 -8.74 -0.71 5.32
C ALA A 19 -8.70 -1.87 4.32
N LEU A 20 -9.59 -2.84 4.45
CA LEU A 20 -9.72 -3.97 3.52
C LEU A 20 -10.18 -3.51 2.14
N VAL A 21 -11.24 -2.70 2.07
CA VAL A 21 -11.75 -2.14 0.80
C VAL A 21 -10.66 -1.36 0.10
N PHE A 22 -9.94 -0.51 0.84
CA PHE A 22 -8.79 0.23 0.31
C PHE A 22 -7.71 -0.70 -0.26
N ALA A 23 -7.30 -1.70 0.51
CA ALA A 23 -6.24 -2.63 0.13
C ALA A 23 -6.55 -3.41 -1.16
N VAL A 24 -7.81 -3.88 -1.29
CA VAL A 24 -8.25 -4.66 -2.46
C VAL A 24 -8.49 -3.77 -3.69
N SER A 25 -8.96 -2.55 -3.48
CA SER A 25 -9.24 -1.61 -4.59
C SER A 25 -8.01 -0.84 -5.06
N PHE A 26 -6.91 -0.85 -4.30
CA PHE A 26 -5.70 -0.15 -4.69
C PHE A 26 -5.05 -0.82 -5.91
N ARG A 27 -4.78 0.00 -6.93
CA ARG A 27 -4.17 -0.48 -8.18
C ARG A 27 -2.77 -1.04 -7.91
N GLN A 28 -2.57 -2.29 -8.30
CA GLN A 28 -1.25 -2.89 -8.39
C GLN A 28 -0.78 -2.92 -9.84
N LEU A 29 0.49 -2.68 -10.05
CA LEU A 29 1.11 -2.85 -11.37
C LEU A 29 1.72 -4.25 -11.51
N PRO A 30 1.90 -4.75 -12.73
CA PRO A 30 2.55 -6.04 -12.96
C PRO A 30 3.91 -6.11 -12.28
N LEU A 31 4.27 -7.32 -11.82
CA LEU A 31 5.60 -7.57 -11.27
C LEU A 31 6.69 -7.19 -12.27
N TYR A 32 7.83 -6.79 -11.73
CA TYR A 32 9.02 -6.39 -12.49
C TYR A 32 8.85 -5.12 -13.34
N SER A 33 7.82 -4.32 -13.05
CA SER A 33 7.66 -3.01 -13.66
C SER A 33 8.53 -1.95 -12.97
N SER A 34 9.04 -0.99 -13.76
CA SER A 34 9.84 0.14 -13.26
C SER A 34 11.05 -0.32 -12.42
N ASN A 35 11.32 0.35 -11.29
CA ASN A 35 12.46 0.05 -10.42
C ASN A 35 12.35 -1.31 -9.68
N GLN A 36 11.20 -1.97 -9.72
CA GLN A 36 11.02 -3.26 -9.07
C GLN A 36 11.99 -4.32 -9.64
N ASN A 37 12.30 -4.25 -10.94
CA ASN A 37 13.31 -5.12 -11.57
C ASN A 37 14.63 -5.12 -10.80
N THR A 38 15.12 -3.93 -10.47
CA THR A 38 16.40 -3.77 -9.77
C THR A 38 16.34 -4.31 -8.35
N TYR A 39 15.27 -4.03 -7.62
CA TYR A 39 15.11 -4.49 -6.24
C TYR A 39 14.92 -6.00 -6.12
N PHE A 40 14.29 -6.64 -7.11
CA PHE A 40 14.04 -8.07 -7.09
C PHE A 40 15.23 -8.89 -7.59
N LEU A 41 16.13 -8.29 -8.36
CA LEU A 41 17.18 -8.99 -9.11
C LEU A 41 18.01 -9.92 -8.24
N HIS A 42 18.61 -9.42 -7.16
CA HIS A 42 19.44 -10.23 -6.26
C HIS A 42 18.65 -11.36 -5.59
N GLY A 43 17.41 -11.08 -5.17
CA GLY A 43 16.55 -12.09 -4.56
C GLY A 43 16.15 -13.20 -5.54
N LEU A 44 15.82 -12.86 -6.77
CA LEU A 44 15.49 -13.84 -7.84
C LEU A 44 16.72 -14.64 -8.26
N ALA A 45 17.88 -13.99 -8.38
CA ALA A 45 19.14 -14.68 -8.69
C ALA A 45 19.49 -15.70 -7.59
N ASN A 46 19.32 -15.30 -6.32
CA ASN A 46 19.54 -16.18 -5.16
C ASN A 46 18.53 -17.33 -5.09
N ALA A 47 17.31 -17.12 -5.58
CA ALA A 47 16.30 -18.17 -5.69
C ALA A 47 16.54 -19.13 -6.89
N GLY A 48 17.53 -18.85 -7.73
CA GLY A 48 17.85 -19.68 -8.91
C GLY A 48 16.87 -19.47 -10.06
N VAL A 49 16.20 -18.32 -10.16
CA VAL A 49 15.24 -18.04 -11.23
C VAL A 49 15.96 -17.81 -12.56
N GLY A 50 15.71 -18.66 -13.53
CA GLY A 50 16.28 -18.56 -14.88
C GLY A 50 17.80 -18.51 -14.86
N HIS A 51 18.39 -17.57 -15.61
CA HIS A 51 19.84 -17.34 -15.69
C HIS A 51 20.29 -16.08 -14.96
N LEU A 52 19.48 -15.53 -14.03
CA LEU A 52 19.77 -14.27 -13.34
C LEU A 52 21.04 -14.32 -12.48
N SER A 53 21.43 -15.49 -11.99
CA SER A 53 22.70 -15.67 -11.25
C SER A 53 23.95 -15.36 -12.08
N SER A 54 23.87 -15.42 -13.43
CA SER A 54 24.94 -15.03 -14.34
C SER A 54 24.86 -13.59 -14.82
N ASP A 55 23.83 -12.85 -14.43
CA ASP A 55 23.71 -11.41 -14.72
C ASP A 55 24.77 -10.62 -13.96
N TRP A 56 25.49 -9.73 -14.67
CA TRP A 56 26.57 -8.92 -14.07
C TRP A 56 26.09 -8.03 -12.93
N LEU A 57 24.83 -7.51 -13.02
CA LEU A 57 24.27 -6.66 -12.00
C LEU A 57 23.90 -7.46 -10.75
N ALA A 58 23.41 -8.70 -10.90
CA ALA A 58 23.15 -9.61 -9.79
C ALA A 58 24.42 -10.03 -9.04
N GLN A 59 25.60 -9.91 -9.66
CA GLN A 59 26.90 -10.19 -9.05
C GLN A 59 27.50 -8.99 -8.30
N THR A 60 26.84 -7.82 -8.35
CA THR A 60 27.27 -6.66 -7.58
C THR A 60 26.86 -6.77 -6.11
N THR A 61 27.33 -5.84 -5.27
CA THR A 61 26.90 -5.76 -3.88
C THR A 61 25.41 -5.46 -3.80
N ASP A 62 24.66 -6.30 -3.07
CA ASP A 62 23.24 -6.13 -2.87
C ASP A 62 22.94 -4.90 -1.99
N PRO A 63 22.25 -3.87 -2.51
CA PRO A 63 21.93 -2.66 -1.75
C PRO A 63 20.84 -2.87 -0.71
N VAL A 64 20.07 -3.96 -0.79
CA VAL A 64 18.87 -4.22 0.04
C VAL A 64 18.79 -5.70 0.48
N PRO A 65 19.82 -6.24 1.17
CA PRO A 65 19.98 -7.67 1.38
C PRO A 65 18.81 -8.32 2.13
N VAL A 66 18.17 -7.60 3.06
CA VAL A 66 17.00 -8.11 3.80
C VAL A 66 15.80 -8.29 2.87
N PHE A 67 15.58 -7.34 1.95
CA PHE A 67 14.51 -7.45 0.98
C PHE A 67 14.79 -8.57 -0.03
N SER A 68 16.03 -8.69 -0.50
CA SER A 68 16.45 -9.76 -1.40
C SER A 68 16.31 -11.14 -0.77
N ALA A 69 16.63 -11.29 0.51
CA ALA A 69 16.39 -12.52 1.25
C ALA A 69 14.90 -12.86 1.32
N LEU A 70 14.04 -11.85 1.61
CA LEU A 70 12.58 -12.02 1.57
C LEU A 70 12.11 -12.48 0.20
N VAL A 71 12.59 -11.83 -0.87
CA VAL A 71 12.23 -12.20 -2.26
C VAL A 71 12.65 -13.64 -2.54
N SER A 72 13.90 -13.99 -2.23
CA SER A 72 14.44 -15.32 -2.47
C SER A 72 13.63 -16.42 -1.79
N VAL A 73 13.40 -16.27 -0.48
CA VAL A 73 12.63 -17.25 0.31
C VAL A 73 11.19 -17.35 -0.19
N THR A 74 10.57 -16.20 -0.49
CA THR A 74 9.19 -16.17 -0.98
C THR A 74 9.04 -16.88 -2.31
N VAL A 75 9.91 -16.60 -3.27
CA VAL A 75 9.86 -17.22 -4.60
C VAL A 75 10.11 -18.72 -4.50
N TYR A 76 11.08 -19.13 -3.69
CA TYR A 76 11.42 -20.54 -3.49
C TYR A 76 10.24 -21.34 -2.89
N ILE A 77 9.49 -20.78 -1.94
CA ILE A 77 8.43 -21.51 -1.21
C ILE A 77 7.07 -21.36 -1.90
N PHE A 78 6.72 -20.16 -2.33
CA PHE A 78 5.36 -19.79 -2.73
C PHE A 78 5.22 -19.35 -4.18
N GLY A 79 6.34 -19.08 -4.84
CA GLY A 79 6.34 -18.49 -6.17
C GLY A 79 6.09 -16.99 -6.18
N GLU A 80 6.15 -16.39 -7.37
CA GLU A 80 6.18 -14.93 -7.54
C GLU A 80 4.83 -14.26 -7.26
N ASN A 81 3.71 -14.92 -7.54
CA ASN A 81 2.37 -14.32 -7.43
C ASN A 81 1.99 -13.91 -6.00
N ILE A 82 2.66 -14.44 -4.99
CA ILE A 82 2.40 -14.10 -3.59
C ILE A 82 2.72 -12.62 -3.29
N PHE A 83 3.58 -11.97 -4.08
CA PHE A 83 3.89 -10.56 -3.89
C PHE A 83 2.69 -9.64 -4.09
N TYR A 84 1.71 -10.02 -4.90
CA TYR A 84 0.44 -9.30 -4.98
C TYR A 84 -0.33 -9.36 -3.66
N LEU A 85 -0.32 -10.51 -2.99
CA LEU A 85 -0.93 -10.66 -1.67
C LEU A 85 -0.18 -9.85 -0.61
N TYR A 86 1.16 -9.87 -0.64
CA TYR A 86 1.95 -9.03 0.26
C TYR A 86 1.63 -7.55 0.09
N GLN A 87 1.48 -7.09 -1.13
CA GLN A 87 1.09 -5.71 -1.41
C GLN A 87 -0.29 -5.38 -0.82
N ILE A 88 -1.29 -6.26 -0.98
CA ILE A 88 -2.63 -6.08 -0.39
C ILE A 88 -2.53 -5.98 1.14
N ILE A 89 -1.78 -6.87 1.79
CA ILE A 89 -1.61 -6.86 3.24
C ILE A 89 -0.97 -5.54 3.72
N ILE A 90 0.09 -5.12 3.06
CA ILE A 90 0.80 -3.87 3.38
C ILE A 90 -0.11 -2.65 3.18
N GLN A 91 -0.90 -2.62 2.10
CA GLN A 91 -1.89 -1.57 1.86
C GLN A 91 -2.96 -1.51 2.96
N GLY A 92 -3.44 -2.68 3.39
CA GLY A 92 -4.40 -2.78 4.49
C GLY A 92 -3.83 -2.27 5.82
N ILE A 93 -2.59 -2.66 6.16
CA ILE A 93 -1.89 -2.18 7.35
C ILE A 93 -1.70 -0.67 7.29
N TYR A 94 -1.33 -0.13 6.14
CA TYR A 94 -1.16 1.30 5.94
C TYR A 94 -2.44 2.07 6.19
N ALA A 95 -3.54 1.70 5.51
CA ALA A 95 -4.83 2.35 5.68
C ALA A 95 -5.31 2.26 7.14
N TYR A 96 -5.21 1.08 7.75
CA TYR A 96 -5.55 0.87 9.15
C TYR A 96 -4.76 1.78 10.09
N SER A 97 -3.45 1.89 9.86
CA SER A 97 -2.55 2.69 10.70
C SER A 97 -2.84 4.18 10.58
N ILE A 98 -3.01 4.70 9.37
CA ILE A 98 -3.34 6.11 9.13
C ILE A 98 -4.70 6.50 9.74
N LEU A 99 -5.72 5.65 9.56
CA LEU A 99 -7.03 5.84 10.20
C LEU A 99 -6.90 5.81 11.74
N GLY A 100 -6.00 4.96 12.24
CA GLY A 100 -5.66 4.87 13.66
C GLY A 100 -5.03 6.17 14.18
N VAL A 101 -3.94 6.61 13.55
CA VAL A 101 -3.23 7.86 13.90
C VAL A 101 -4.19 9.06 13.86
N GLY A 102 -4.94 9.21 12.77
CA GLY A 102 -5.90 10.29 12.63
C GLY A 102 -6.97 10.27 13.74
N SER A 103 -7.49 9.09 14.10
CA SER A 103 -8.48 8.99 15.18
C SER A 103 -7.90 9.20 16.58
N SER A 104 -6.60 9.05 16.77
CA SER A 104 -5.93 9.35 18.05
C SER A 104 -5.65 10.85 18.20
N ILE A 105 -5.30 11.52 17.11
CA ILE A 105 -5.00 12.95 17.10
C ILE A 105 -6.28 13.79 17.21
N PHE A 106 -7.33 13.42 16.49
CA PHE A 106 -8.57 14.21 16.41
C PHE A 106 -9.65 13.64 17.33
N ARG A 107 -10.22 14.51 18.19
CA ARG A 107 -11.38 14.19 19.03
C ARG A 107 -12.68 14.46 18.27
N PHE A 108 -13.33 13.40 17.81
CA PHE A 108 -14.58 13.52 17.06
C PHE A 108 -15.81 13.58 17.98
N LYS A 109 -16.69 14.59 17.76
CA LYS A 109 -17.92 14.75 18.53
C LYS A 109 -19.00 13.72 18.21
N SER A 110 -18.99 13.17 16.99
CA SER A 110 -19.96 12.16 16.56
C SER A 110 -19.32 11.08 15.70
N LEU A 111 -19.98 9.93 15.65
CA LEU A 111 -19.56 8.80 14.84
C LEU A 111 -19.58 9.14 13.33
N GLY A 112 -20.61 9.86 12.88
CA GLY A 112 -20.75 10.28 11.48
C GLY A 112 -19.60 11.19 11.03
N ILE A 113 -19.20 12.15 11.85
CA ILE A 113 -18.05 13.03 11.57
C ILE A 113 -16.76 12.22 11.51
N LYS A 114 -16.59 11.22 12.37
CA LYS A 114 -15.41 10.35 12.37
C LYS A 114 -15.33 9.51 11.08
N TYR A 115 -16.42 8.94 10.61
CA TYR A 115 -16.45 8.19 9.35
C TYR A 115 -16.26 9.09 8.14
N LEU A 116 -16.84 10.29 8.14
CA LEU A 116 -16.58 11.29 7.09
C LEU A 116 -15.09 11.65 7.03
N PHE A 117 -14.48 11.88 8.19
CA PHE A 117 -13.02 12.13 8.27
C PHE A 117 -12.21 10.94 7.72
N TYR A 118 -12.58 9.71 8.04
CA TYR A 118 -11.89 8.52 7.51
C TYR A 118 -11.98 8.46 5.99
N PHE A 119 -13.17 8.71 5.45
CA PHE A 119 -13.38 8.73 4.01
C PHE A 119 -12.55 9.82 3.32
N VAL A 120 -12.59 11.04 3.84
CA VAL A 120 -11.82 12.17 3.31
C VAL A 120 -10.32 11.88 3.40
N LEU A 121 -9.84 11.38 4.54
CA LEU A 121 -8.42 11.06 4.73
C LEU A 121 -7.94 10.02 3.72
N ILE A 122 -8.70 8.94 3.52
CA ILE A 122 -8.37 7.92 2.51
C ILE A 122 -8.43 8.50 1.10
N ALA A 123 -9.42 9.32 0.78
CA ALA A 123 -9.56 9.93 -0.53
C ALA A 123 -8.40 10.90 -0.83
N GLU A 124 -8.07 11.78 0.13
CA GLU A 124 -7.00 12.78 -0.04
C GLU A 124 -5.60 12.17 -0.09
N LEU A 125 -5.32 11.21 0.77
CA LEU A 125 -4.00 10.55 0.81
C LEU A 125 -3.82 9.58 -0.36
N HIS A 126 -4.92 9.15 -0.97
CA HIS A 126 -4.93 8.21 -2.08
C HIS A 126 -5.82 8.72 -3.22
N VAL A 127 -5.43 9.87 -3.77
CA VAL A 127 -6.09 10.44 -4.95
C VAL A 127 -6.16 9.41 -6.08
N GLY A 128 -5.20 8.50 -6.17
CA GLY A 128 -5.25 7.36 -7.08
C GLY A 128 -6.46 6.45 -6.89
N PHE A 129 -6.89 6.20 -5.64
CA PHE A 129 -8.11 5.44 -5.35
C PHE A 129 -9.35 6.22 -5.81
N LEU A 130 -9.43 7.50 -5.46
CA LEU A 130 -10.55 8.35 -5.86
C LEU A 130 -10.60 8.52 -7.38
N ALA A 131 -9.46 8.75 -8.04
CA ALA A 131 -9.37 8.84 -9.49
C ALA A 131 -9.80 7.54 -10.17
N HIS A 132 -9.40 6.38 -9.64
CA HIS A 132 -9.83 5.09 -10.14
C HIS A 132 -11.34 4.87 -9.93
N PHE A 133 -11.84 5.16 -8.74
CA PHE A 133 -13.27 5.05 -8.44
C PHE A 133 -14.12 5.97 -9.34
N LEU A 134 -13.69 7.21 -9.50
CA LEU A 134 -14.37 8.18 -10.37
C LEU A 134 -14.28 7.80 -11.86
N SER A 135 -13.19 7.16 -12.29
CA SER A 135 -13.04 6.72 -13.70
C SER A 135 -13.98 5.58 -14.07
N VAL A 136 -14.45 4.79 -13.10
CA VAL A 136 -15.44 3.72 -13.32
C VAL A 136 -16.85 4.30 -13.51
N VAL A 137 -17.12 5.51 -13.03
CA VAL A 137 -18.39 6.19 -13.20
C VAL A 137 -18.39 6.98 -14.51
N PRO A 138 -19.22 6.64 -15.53
CA PRO A 138 -19.13 7.22 -16.87
C PRO A 138 -19.20 8.75 -16.91
N ILE A 139 -19.99 9.37 -16.01
CA ILE A 139 -20.13 10.83 -15.91
C ILE A 139 -18.81 11.51 -15.51
N PHE A 140 -17.99 10.86 -14.67
CA PHE A 140 -16.76 11.42 -14.16
C PHE A 140 -15.53 11.02 -14.99
N HIS A 141 -15.64 10.05 -15.88
CA HIS A 141 -14.54 9.58 -16.73
C HIS A 141 -13.94 10.72 -17.56
N HIS A 142 -14.76 11.54 -18.19
CA HIS A 142 -14.29 12.70 -18.95
C HIS A 142 -13.66 13.77 -18.06
N LEU A 143 -14.20 13.98 -16.85
CA LEU A 143 -13.69 14.97 -15.91
C LEU A 143 -12.32 14.57 -15.37
N THR A 144 -12.15 13.31 -14.97
CA THR A 144 -10.87 12.79 -14.47
C THR A 144 -9.79 12.79 -15.54
N TYR A 145 -10.12 12.46 -16.78
CA TYR A 145 -9.19 12.51 -17.90
C TYR A 145 -8.77 13.95 -18.22
N SER A 146 -9.69 14.92 -18.17
CA SER A 146 -9.41 16.33 -18.43
C SER A 146 -8.61 17.01 -17.31
N ILE A 147 -8.83 16.62 -16.04
CA ILE A 147 -8.15 17.20 -14.88
C ILE A 147 -6.77 16.55 -14.65
N ASN A 148 -6.55 15.33 -15.14
CA ASN A 148 -5.31 14.60 -14.92
C ASN A 148 -4.59 14.19 -16.22
N PRO A 149 -4.29 15.14 -17.12
CA PRO A 149 -3.61 14.81 -18.39
C PRO A 149 -2.21 14.23 -18.17
N ASN A 150 -1.56 14.50 -17.03
CA ASN A 150 -0.19 14.09 -16.72
C ASN A 150 -0.07 13.11 -15.53
N GLY A 151 -1.16 12.49 -15.10
CA GLY A 151 -1.12 11.57 -13.97
C GLY A 151 -0.87 12.21 -12.60
N ILE A 152 -1.00 13.53 -12.47
CA ILE A 152 -0.76 14.27 -11.21
C ILE A 152 -1.64 13.72 -10.08
N LEU A 153 -2.92 13.43 -10.39
CA LEU A 153 -3.86 12.86 -9.43
C LEU A 153 -3.55 11.40 -9.06
N THR A 154 -2.77 10.70 -9.87
CA THR A 154 -2.35 9.33 -9.60
C THR A 154 -0.98 9.23 -8.94
N SER A 155 -0.28 10.37 -8.80
CA SER A 155 1.12 10.43 -8.37
C SER A 155 1.33 10.65 -6.86
N GLY A 156 0.25 10.70 -6.06
CA GLY A 156 0.33 11.01 -4.63
C GLY A 156 0.70 12.48 -4.36
N VAL A 157 0.80 12.87 -3.10
CA VAL A 157 1.17 14.23 -2.71
C VAL A 157 2.62 14.51 -3.12
N ALA A 158 2.83 15.51 -3.97
CA ALA A 158 4.15 15.93 -4.49
C ALA A 158 4.91 14.81 -5.23
N GLY A 159 4.22 13.84 -5.84
CA GLY A 159 4.85 12.73 -6.55
C GLY A 159 5.59 11.74 -5.64
N GLN A 160 5.43 11.85 -4.33
CA GLN A 160 6.05 10.94 -3.36
C GLN A 160 5.03 9.93 -2.84
N TYR A 161 5.34 8.66 -3.02
CA TYR A 161 4.55 7.56 -2.50
C TYR A 161 5.19 7.01 -1.24
N ILE A 162 4.47 7.03 -0.12
CA ILE A 162 4.80 6.14 1.00
C ILE A 162 4.52 4.70 0.57
N LEU A 163 3.41 4.51 -0.17
CA LEU A 163 3.09 3.26 -0.83
C LEU A 163 2.83 3.52 -2.31
N GLY A 164 3.72 3.03 -3.15
CA GLY A 164 3.51 2.99 -4.59
C GLY A 164 2.68 1.76 -5.01
N PRO A 165 2.38 1.65 -6.31
CA PRO A 165 1.68 0.50 -6.88
C PRO A 165 2.56 -0.76 -6.96
N PHE A 166 3.78 -0.71 -6.43
CA PHE A 166 4.78 -1.77 -6.49
C PHE A 166 5.16 -2.27 -5.10
N PHE A 167 5.31 -3.57 -4.96
CA PHE A 167 5.97 -4.14 -3.81
C PHE A 167 7.49 -3.94 -3.94
N GLN A 168 8.07 -3.12 -3.06
CA GLN A 168 9.48 -2.74 -3.08
C GLN A 168 9.95 -2.39 -1.67
N PRO A 169 11.24 -2.22 -1.39
CA PRO A 169 11.74 -2.00 -0.01
C PRO A 169 11.08 -0.85 0.74
N SER A 170 10.66 0.22 0.06
CA SER A 170 10.01 1.39 0.69
C SER A 170 8.66 1.07 1.35
N VAL A 171 7.97 -0.01 0.95
CA VAL A 171 6.68 -0.37 1.54
C VAL A 171 6.78 -0.71 3.03
N PHE A 172 7.96 -1.11 3.51
CA PHE A 172 8.18 -1.37 4.94
C PHE A 172 8.13 -0.12 5.82
N GLY A 173 8.18 1.08 5.23
CA GLY A 173 7.89 2.34 5.93
C GLY A 173 6.51 2.37 6.59
N VAL A 174 5.59 1.53 6.15
CA VAL A 174 4.27 1.34 6.76
C VAL A 174 4.35 0.91 8.23
N PHE A 175 5.34 0.10 8.59
CA PHE A 175 5.51 -0.34 9.96
C PHE A 175 5.91 0.79 10.91
N ILE A 176 6.54 1.86 10.39
CA ILE A 176 6.81 3.09 11.16
C ILE A 176 5.48 3.76 11.52
N ILE A 177 4.57 3.90 10.55
CA ILE A 177 3.25 4.52 10.80
C ILE A 177 2.43 3.65 11.77
N LEU A 178 2.48 2.33 11.62
CA LEU A 178 1.85 1.40 12.55
C LEU A 178 2.41 1.55 13.97
N SER A 179 3.73 1.69 14.10
CA SER A 179 4.38 1.90 15.39
C SER A 179 3.96 3.22 16.03
N ILE A 180 3.86 4.29 15.25
CA ILE A 180 3.33 5.59 15.73
C ILE A 180 1.90 5.42 16.23
N TYR A 181 1.06 4.69 15.50
CA TYR A 181 -0.32 4.44 15.92
C TYR A 181 -0.42 3.70 17.25
N PHE A 182 0.44 2.71 17.48
CA PHE A 182 0.44 1.98 18.76
C PHE A 182 1.05 2.76 19.92
N TYR A 183 1.86 3.75 19.62
CA TYR A 183 2.44 4.65 20.63
C TYR A 183 1.46 5.73 21.10
N LEU A 184 0.55 6.19 20.24
CA LEU A 184 -0.46 7.22 20.52
C LEU A 184 -1.65 6.68 21.31
#